data_056730632b30539f012654d25d7572b6
#
_entry.id   056730632b30539f012654d25d7572b6
#
_cell.length_a   1.000
_cell.length_b   1.000
_cell.length_c   1.000
_cell.angle_alpha   90.00
_cell.angle_beta   90.00
_cell.angle_gamma   90.00
#
_symmetry.space_group_name_H-M   'P 1'
#
loop_
_entity.id
_entity.type
_entity.pdbx_description
1 polymer ?
#
loop_
_entity_poly.entity_id
_entity_poly.type
_entity_poly.pdbx_seq_one_letter_code
_entity_poly.pdbx_strand_id
1 'polypeptide(L)'
;MLATVLLFSALCIQDQRAWTPQGLEEVLRTGGVQAQEVDGLANWFGGSDKLKNGADAKVSELYVAWGIEVPSGVTDVSVRSLEPNEPPFNLVLQRAGNGQLFVGAKKLPEAEGFRWQYFVNGNPVGGPRDLEVYTRPPESFAGPDLKPGKLERQPPLESKVFGGTKHDWWVYTPTGFDPSVESNLVVFQDGQWSHDYAAVYFDNLIAERKLPQTVVLLVTPGTFPDGKSDRSREYDTLNDSYVRFLLEELLPLVESKFKITQDPMRRCVAGLSSGGICSFTSAWQRPDKFGLVMSWIGSFTNIASGESLREGGHNYPALIRKTPKKPIRVFLQDGENDLDNVHGNWFLSNLQMAKALEFAKYDVKAVWGKGFHSDKQGRATMADALLWLFNSR
;
A
#
# COMPACT_ATOMS: atom_id res chain seq x y z
N MET A 1 -21.52 17.89 -70.34
CA MET A 1 -21.16 16.75 -69.49
C MET A 1 -19.92 17.12 -68.70
N LEU A 2 -20.09 17.62 -67.48
CA LEU A 2 -19.00 17.88 -66.55
C LEU A 2 -18.91 16.65 -65.62
N ALA A 3 -17.78 15.98 -65.64
CA ALA A 3 -17.46 14.91 -64.72
C ALA A 3 -16.80 15.50 -63.45
N THR A 4 -17.51 15.50 -62.35
CA THR A 4 -16.99 15.88 -61.05
C THR A 4 -16.22 14.70 -60.47
N VAL A 5 -14.88 14.84 -60.36
CA VAL A 5 -14.03 13.88 -59.68
C VAL A 5 -14.09 14.17 -58.17
N LEU A 6 -14.77 13.31 -57.42
CA LEU A 6 -14.73 13.29 -55.96
C LEU A 6 -13.43 12.62 -55.48
N LEU A 7 -12.50 13.43 -55.03
CA LEU A 7 -11.35 12.93 -54.24
C LEU A 7 -11.82 12.54 -52.84
N PHE A 8 -11.94 11.25 -52.56
CA PHE A 8 -12.03 10.75 -51.21
C PHE A 8 -10.63 10.81 -50.57
N SER A 9 -10.43 11.81 -49.74
CA SER A 9 -9.31 11.78 -48.80
C SER A 9 -9.62 10.72 -47.75
N ALA A 10 -8.99 9.55 -47.86
CA ALA A 10 -8.93 8.58 -46.80
C ALA A 10 -8.11 9.19 -45.64
N LEU A 11 -8.78 9.71 -44.63
CA LEU A 11 -8.16 9.93 -43.32
C LEU A 11 -7.72 8.53 -42.82
N CYS A 12 -6.42 8.22 -42.93
CA CYS A 12 -5.80 7.20 -42.12
C CYS A 12 -5.95 7.63 -40.66
N ILE A 13 -6.97 7.13 -39.99
CA ILE A 13 -6.96 7.05 -38.52
C ILE A 13 -5.85 6.04 -38.22
N GLN A 14 -4.64 6.52 -37.99
CA GLN A 14 -3.58 5.70 -37.40
C GLN A 14 -4.10 5.33 -36.01
N ASP A 15 -4.37 4.05 -35.82
CA ASP A 15 -4.57 3.48 -34.48
C ASP A 15 -3.35 3.83 -33.64
N GLN A 16 -3.52 4.84 -32.78
CA GLN A 16 -2.44 5.24 -31.88
C GLN A 16 -2.25 4.07 -30.89
N ARG A 17 -1.06 3.47 -30.93
CA ARG A 17 -0.68 2.41 -29.99
C ARG A 17 -0.95 2.85 -28.54
N ALA A 18 -1.72 2.08 -27.80
CA ALA A 18 -1.85 2.24 -26.36
C ALA A 18 -0.54 1.81 -25.70
N TRP A 19 0.24 2.77 -25.21
CA TRP A 19 1.50 2.50 -24.56
C TRP A 19 1.31 1.89 -23.17
N THR A 20 2.11 0.86 -22.88
CA THR A 20 2.30 0.27 -21.55
C THR A 20 3.79 0.08 -21.31
N PRO A 21 4.27 -0.02 -20.04
CA PRO A 21 5.67 -0.28 -19.77
C PRO A 21 6.18 -1.58 -20.44
N GLN A 22 5.38 -2.66 -20.40
CA GLN A 22 5.69 -3.92 -21.08
C GLN A 22 5.75 -3.77 -22.60
N GLY A 23 4.77 -3.07 -23.19
CA GLY A 23 4.75 -2.81 -24.63
C GLY A 23 5.93 -1.97 -25.11
N LEU A 24 6.36 -0.99 -24.29
CA LEU A 24 7.56 -0.20 -24.60
C LEU A 24 8.83 -1.07 -24.52
N GLU A 25 8.97 -1.92 -23.49
CA GLU A 25 10.11 -2.84 -23.40
C GLU A 25 10.24 -3.74 -24.66
N GLU A 26 9.11 -4.28 -25.11
CA GLU A 26 9.08 -5.11 -26.31
C GLU A 26 9.50 -4.34 -27.57
N VAL A 27 8.99 -3.11 -27.76
CA VAL A 27 9.36 -2.22 -28.88
C VAL A 27 10.85 -1.91 -28.86
N LEU A 28 11.41 -1.55 -27.72
CA LEU A 28 12.83 -1.24 -27.58
C LEU A 28 13.73 -2.46 -27.86
N ARG A 29 13.27 -3.64 -27.51
CA ARG A 29 13.98 -4.90 -27.78
C ARG A 29 13.95 -5.32 -29.25
N THR A 30 12.89 -4.96 -30.00
CA THR A 30 12.63 -5.47 -31.35
C THR A 30 12.97 -4.48 -32.48
N GLY A 31 13.34 -3.25 -32.20
CA GLY A 31 13.72 -2.30 -33.25
C GLY A 31 13.62 -0.82 -32.87
N GLY A 32 13.19 -0.53 -31.64
CA GLY A 32 13.08 0.85 -31.14
C GLY A 32 11.80 1.57 -31.59
N VAL A 33 11.57 2.74 -31.02
CA VAL A 33 10.40 3.59 -31.27
C VAL A 33 10.54 4.28 -32.62
N GLN A 34 9.54 4.19 -33.47
CA GLN A 34 9.54 4.82 -34.78
C GLN A 34 9.20 6.32 -34.70
N ALA A 35 9.65 7.12 -35.70
CA ALA A 35 9.47 8.57 -35.69
C ALA A 35 7.99 9.01 -35.55
N GLN A 36 7.07 8.30 -36.17
CA GLN A 36 5.63 8.58 -36.11
C GLN A 36 4.97 8.22 -34.76
N GLU A 37 5.63 7.48 -33.90
CA GLU A 37 5.14 7.07 -32.58
C GLU A 37 5.60 8.01 -31.45
N VAL A 38 6.58 8.89 -31.71
CA VAL A 38 7.24 9.73 -30.70
C VAL A 38 6.28 10.64 -29.96
N ASP A 39 5.39 11.33 -30.69
CA ASP A 39 4.42 12.26 -30.10
C ASP A 39 3.42 11.53 -29.18
N GLY A 40 2.91 10.39 -29.63
CA GLY A 40 2.02 9.53 -28.81
C GLY A 40 2.70 9.05 -27.53
N LEU A 41 3.98 8.65 -27.63
CA LEU A 41 4.80 8.21 -26.50
C LEU A 41 5.12 9.38 -25.55
N ALA A 42 5.47 10.54 -26.06
CA ALA A 42 5.70 11.74 -25.25
C ALA A 42 4.43 12.14 -24.47
N ASN A 43 3.28 12.13 -25.12
CA ASN A 43 1.99 12.39 -24.47
C ASN A 43 1.66 11.35 -23.39
N TRP A 44 2.00 10.08 -23.60
CA TRP A 44 1.81 9.02 -22.58
C TRP A 44 2.65 9.27 -21.32
N PHE A 45 3.87 9.84 -21.44
CA PHE A 45 4.66 10.28 -20.31
C PHE A 45 4.17 11.59 -19.66
N GLY A 46 3.19 12.28 -20.24
CA GLY A 46 2.61 13.50 -19.71
C GLY A 46 3.03 14.78 -20.46
N GLY A 47 3.60 14.63 -21.66
CA GLY A 47 3.99 15.70 -22.55
C GLY A 47 5.36 16.31 -22.24
N SER A 48 5.80 17.25 -23.12
CA SER A 48 7.14 17.81 -23.08
C SER A 48 7.50 18.50 -21.77
N ASP A 49 6.54 19.16 -21.10
CA ASP A 49 6.82 19.84 -19.82
C ASP A 49 7.25 18.87 -18.71
N LYS A 50 6.66 17.66 -18.67
CA LYS A 50 7.09 16.61 -17.73
C LYS A 50 8.42 15.99 -18.14
N LEU A 51 8.65 15.85 -19.42
CA LEU A 51 9.85 15.21 -19.98
C LEU A 51 11.12 16.03 -19.86
N LYS A 52 11.05 17.38 -19.82
CA LYS A 52 12.23 18.28 -19.71
C LYS A 52 13.08 18.03 -18.46
N ASN A 53 12.46 17.64 -17.35
CA ASN A 53 13.16 17.29 -16.11
C ASN A 53 13.14 15.77 -15.84
N GLY A 54 12.79 14.99 -16.87
CA GLY A 54 12.51 13.57 -16.78
C GLY A 54 11.15 13.28 -16.15
N ALA A 55 10.32 12.51 -16.85
CA ALA A 55 9.01 12.11 -16.35
C ALA A 55 9.12 11.15 -15.16
N ASP A 56 8.06 11.07 -14.35
CA ASP A 56 7.92 10.00 -13.36
C ASP A 56 7.87 8.64 -14.06
N ALA A 57 8.44 7.63 -13.42
CA ALA A 57 8.41 6.28 -13.94
C ALA A 57 6.94 5.79 -14.08
N LYS A 58 6.62 5.22 -15.23
CA LYS A 58 5.35 4.53 -15.45
C LYS A 58 5.51 3.09 -14.98
N VAL A 59 4.72 2.69 -14.01
CA VAL A 59 4.76 1.34 -13.42
C VAL A 59 3.49 0.58 -13.77
N SER A 60 3.64 -0.65 -14.24
CA SER A 60 2.55 -1.60 -14.40
C SER A 60 3.04 -2.97 -13.91
N GLU A 61 2.61 -3.36 -12.73
CA GLU A 61 3.13 -4.52 -12.01
C GLU A 61 4.67 -4.47 -11.92
N LEU A 62 5.35 -5.46 -12.48
CA LEU A 62 6.81 -5.56 -12.47
C LEU A 62 7.50 -4.79 -13.61
N TYR A 63 6.73 -4.26 -14.57
CA TYR A 63 7.28 -3.50 -15.70
C TYR A 63 7.33 -2.01 -15.39
N VAL A 64 8.46 -1.40 -15.70
CA VAL A 64 8.69 0.03 -15.48
C VAL A 64 9.21 0.67 -16.75
N ALA A 65 8.73 1.88 -17.04
CA ALA A 65 9.21 2.69 -18.17
C ALA A 65 9.62 4.10 -17.70
N TRP A 66 10.67 4.62 -18.31
CA TRP A 66 11.25 5.93 -18.06
C TRP A 66 11.34 6.73 -19.36
N GLY A 67 11.18 8.05 -19.25
CA GLY A 67 11.29 8.97 -20.39
C GLY A 67 11.79 10.33 -19.99
N ILE A 68 12.69 10.90 -20.80
CA ILE A 68 13.26 12.24 -20.64
C ILE A 68 13.55 12.87 -22.01
N GLU A 69 13.27 14.17 -22.16
CA GLU A 69 13.73 14.98 -23.28
C GLU A 69 15.05 15.68 -22.92
N VAL A 70 16.01 15.62 -23.84
CA VAL A 70 17.33 16.22 -23.67
C VAL A 70 17.68 17.11 -24.84
N PRO A 71 18.61 18.08 -24.69
CA PRO A 71 19.08 18.92 -25.80
C PRO A 71 19.67 18.11 -26.97
N SER A 72 19.61 18.69 -28.15
CA SER A 72 20.25 18.09 -29.35
C SER A 72 21.73 17.81 -29.12
N GLY A 73 22.22 16.70 -29.66
CA GLY A 73 23.63 16.30 -29.53
C GLY A 73 23.95 15.43 -28.29
N VAL A 74 23.04 15.30 -27.35
CA VAL A 74 23.21 14.36 -26.22
C VAL A 74 23.06 12.92 -26.72
N THR A 75 23.95 12.03 -26.24
CA THR A 75 23.94 10.60 -26.61
C THR A 75 24.03 9.66 -25.41
N ASP A 76 24.49 10.15 -24.26
CA ASP A 76 24.56 9.36 -23.00
C ASP A 76 23.43 9.77 -22.05
N VAL A 77 22.40 8.91 -21.95
CA VAL A 77 21.25 9.09 -21.07
C VAL A 77 20.98 7.77 -20.36
N SER A 78 20.88 7.83 -19.04
CA SER A 78 20.62 6.63 -18.23
C SER A 78 19.73 6.92 -17.02
N VAL A 79 19.13 5.86 -16.48
CA VAL A 79 18.52 5.84 -15.15
C VAL A 79 19.38 4.98 -14.23
N ARG A 80 19.70 5.49 -13.04
CA ARG A 80 20.54 4.78 -12.07
C ARG A 80 19.91 4.79 -10.68
N SER A 81 20.13 3.70 -9.93
CA SER A 81 19.88 3.71 -8.49
C SER A 81 20.90 4.59 -7.76
N LEU A 82 20.47 5.15 -6.63
CA LEU A 82 21.29 6.06 -5.82
C LEU A 82 21.85 5.38 -4.57
N GLU A 83 21.19 4.38 -4.04
CA GLU A 83 21.71 3.55 -2.95
C GLU A 83 22.76 2.57 -3.49
N PRO A 84 23.70 2.13 -2.64
CA PRO A 84 24.70 1.12 -2.99
C PRO A 84 24.08 -0.28 -3.03
N ASN A 85 22.98 -0.44 -3.79
CA ASN A 85 22.40 -1.77 -4.04
C ASN A 85 23.40 -2.63 -4.80
N GLU A 86 23.59 -3.84 -4.37
CA GLU A 86 24.41 -4.84 -5.05
C GLU A 86 23.55 -5.83 -5.84
N PRO A 87 23.60 -5.88 -7.18
CA PRO A 87 24.28 -4.94 -8.08
C PRO A 87 23.49 -3.63 -8.29
N PRO A 88 24.18 -2.48 -8.52
CA PRO A 88 23.50 -1.21 -8.75
C PRO A 88 22.66 -1.25 -10.02
N PHE A 89 21.43 -0.75 -9.93
CA PHE A 89 20.58 -0.61 -11.11
C PHE A 89 21.14 0.48 -12.04
N ASN A 90 21.34 0.15 -13.31
CA ASN A 90 21.72 1.09 -14.35
C ASN A 90 21.05 0.67 -15.68
N LEU A 91 20.23 1.55 -16.23
CA LEU A 91 19.55 1.36 -17.51
C LEU A 91 19.93 2.50 -18.48
N VAL A 92 20.62 2.18 -19.56
CA VAL A 92 20.86 3.12 -20.64
C VAL A 92 19.58 3.29 -21.44
N LEU A 93 19.15 4.54 -21.62
CA LEU A 93 17.94 4.87 -22.38
C LEU A 93 18.24 4.95 -23.88
N GLN A 94 17.28 4.55 -24.68
CA GLN A 94 17.36 4.60 -26.14
C GLN A 94 16.65 5.85 -26.68
N ARG A 95 17.18 6.44 -27.75
CA ARG A 95 16.54 7.54 -28.45
C ARG A 95 15.26 7.05 -29.15
N ALA A 96 14.15 7.74 -28.95
CA ALA A 96 12.90 7.50 -29.64
C ALA A 96 12.91 8.25 -30.99
N GLY A 97 12.87 7.52 -32.10
CA GLY A 97 13.00 8.11 -33.44
C GLY A 97 14.28 8.93 -33.60
N ASN A 98 14.15 10.09 -34.28
CA ASN A 98 15.26 11.02 -34.52
C ASN A 98 15.22 12.26 -33.60
N GLY A 99 14.33 12.25 -32.58
CA GLY A 99 14.04 13.39 -31.73
C GLY A 99 14.97 13.55 -30.51
N GLN A 100 14.50 14.30 -29.55
CA GLN A 100 15.19 14.60 -28.30
C GLN A 100 14.71 13.69 -27.13
N LEU A 101 13.67 12.88 -27.37
CA LEU A 101 13.13 11.96 -26.38
C LEU A 101 13.99 10.71 -26.25
N PHE A 102 14.42 10.41 -25.03
CA PHE A 102 15.05 9.14 -24.65
C PHE A 102 14.14 8.37 -23.73
N VAL A 103 14.02 7.06 -23.98
CA VAL A 103 13.14 6.18 -23.25
C VAL A 103 13.83 4.86 -22.92
N GLY A 104 13.37 4.24 -21.86
CA GLY A 104 13.78 2.89 -21.47
C GLY A 104 12.64 2.20 -20.77
N ALA A 105 12.60 0.88 -20.85
CA ALA A 105 11.67 0.08 -20.07
C ALA A 105 12.36 -1.23 -19.66
N LYS A 106 11.93 -1.78 -18.51
CA LYS A 106 12.50 -3.02 -17.98
C LYS A 106 11.53 -3.71 -17.03
N LYS A 107 11.50 -5.04 -17.10
CA LYS A 107 10.91 -5.87 -16.08
C LYS A 107 11.87 -5.98 -14.89
N LEU A 108 11.37 -5.69 -13.68
CA LEU A 108 12.11 -5.82 -12.42
C LEU A 108 11.70 -7.09 -11.66
N PRO A 109 12.52 -7.57 -10.71
CA PRO A 109 12.11 -8.63 -9.79
C PRO A 109 10.89 -8.25 -8.94
N GLU A 110 10.18 -9.26 -8.42
CA GLU A 110 9.11 -9.07 -7.45
C GLU A 110 9.65 -8.40 -6.18
N ALA A 111 8.90 -7.45 -5.62
CA ALA A 111 9.23 -6.70 -4.41
C ALA A 111 10.58 -5.93 -4.51
N GLU A 112 11.00 -5.58 -5.74
CA GLU A 112 12.15 -4.71 -5.94
C GLU A 112 11.77 -3.26 -5.63
N GLY A 113 12.70 -2.52 -5.00
CA GLY A 113 12.55 -1.10 -4.71
C GLY A 113 13.91 -0.43 -4.58
N PHE A 114 14.01 0.77 -5.11
CA PHE A 114 15.22 1.60 -5.02
C PHE A 114 14.89 3.06 -5.31
N ARG A 115 15.71 3.98 -4.78
CA ARG A 115 15.73 5.38 -5.16
C ARG A 115 16.51 5.55 -6.44
N TRP A 116 15.99 6.33 -7.38
CA TRP A 116 16.56 6.47 -8.71
C TRP A 116 16.57 7.92 -9.22
N GLN A 117 17.40 8.19 -10.22
CA GLN A 117 17.49 9.49 -10.89
C GLN A 117 17.91 9.33 -12.34
N TYR A 118 17.56 10.31 -13.20
CA TYR A 118 18.11 10.41 -14.54
C TYR A 118 19.53 10.96 -14.52
N PHE A 119 20.34 10.48 -15.46
CA PHE A 119 21.70 11.00 -15.72
C PHE A 119 21.85 11.31 -17.20
N VAL A 120 22.34 12.52 -17.51
CA VAL A 120 22.61 13.01 -18.87
C VAL A 120 24.08 13.40 -18.96
N ASN A 121 24.86 12.75 -19.82
CA ASN A 121 26.30 12.88 -19.89
C ASN A 121 26.98 12.75 -18.51
N GLY A 122 26.51 11.79 -17.71
CA GLY A 122 27.02 11.52 -16.36
C GLY A 122 26.52 12.46 -15.26
N ASN A 123 25.81 13.55 -15.59
CA ASN A 123 25.27 14.50 -14.60
C ASN A 123 23.86 14.19 -14.23
N PRO A 124 23.46 14.28 -12.93
CA PRO A 124 22.10 14.05 -12.48
C PRO A 124 21.14 15.13 -13.02
N VAL A 125 19.96 14.71 -13.44
CA VAL A 125 18.87 15.57 -13.92
C VAL A 125 17.59 15.25 -13.19
N GLY A 126 16.80 16.27 -12.83
CA GLY A 126 15.66 16.15 -11.94
C GLY A 126 16.08 15.81 -10.51
N GLY A 127 15.12 15.57 -9.63
CA GLY A 127 15.38 15.09 -8.27
C GLY A 127 15.38 13.57 -8.16
N PRO A 128 15.88 13.02 -7.04
CA PRO A 128 15.71 11.62 -6.68
C PRO A 128 14.22 11.24 -6.56
N ARG A 129 13.88 10.02 -6.96
CA ARG A 129 12.52 9.46 -6.88
C ARG A 129 12.54 8.03 -6.39
N ASP A 130 11.55 7.64 -5.64
CA ASP A 130 11.39 6.28 -5.14
C ASP A 130 10.62 5.42 -6.15
N LEU A 131 11.06 4.19 -6.33
CA LEU A 131 10.43 3.18 -7.17
C LEU A 131 10.28 1.90 -6.37
N GLU A 132 9.11 1.28 -6.47
CA GLU A 132 8.84 -0.07 -5.97
C GLU A 132 7.82 -0.76 -6.86
N VAL A 133 7.99 -2.07 -7.05
CA VAL A 133 7.16 -2.86 -7.95
C VAL A 133 6.65 -4.13 -7.26
N TYR A 134 5.39 -4.44 -7.51
CA TYR A 134 4.71 -5.62 -6.97
C TYR A 134 3.70 -6.15 -7.99
N THR A 135 3.56 -7.47 -8.03
CA THR A 135 2.44 -8.09 -8.72
C THR A 135 1.18 -7.92 -7.87
N ARG A 136 0.16 -7.33 -8.44
CA ARG A 136 -1.13 -7.19 -7.76
C ARG A 136 -1.87 -8.53 -7.75
N PRO A 137 -2.35 -9.02 -6.60
CA PRO A 137 -3.10 -10.26 -6.54
C PRO A 137 -4.44 -10.14 -7.27
N PRO A 138 -4.96 -11.24 -7.84
CA PRO A 138 -6.26 -11.23 -8.52
C PRO A 138 -7.38 -10.64 -7.68
N GLU A 139 -7.37 -10.88 -6.38
CA GLU A 139 -8.36 -10.39 -5.42
C GLU A 139 -8.36 -8.86 -5.26
N SER A 140 -7.34 -8.16 -5.79
CA SER A 140 -7.28 -6.68 -5.80
C SER A 140 -8.07 -6.03 -6.93
N PHE A 141 -8.66 -6.82 -7.84
CA PHE A 141 -9.41 -6.33 -8.99
C PHE A 141 -10.89 -6.71 -8.87
N ALA A 142 -11.77 -5.80 -9.28
CA ALA A 142 -13.17 -6.14 -9.48
C ALA A 142 -13.30 -6.98 -10.76
N GLY A 143 -13.65 -8.25 -10.60
CA GLY A 143 -13.98 -9.11 -11.73
C GLY A 143 -15.28 -8.66 -12.43
N PRO A 144 -15.50 -9.02 -13.71
CA PRO A 144 -16.67 -8.58 -14.47
C PRO A 144 -18.00 -9.06 -13.86
N ASP A 145 -18.00 -10.21 -13.19
CA ASP A 145 -19.20 -10.79 -12.56
C ASP A 145 -19.26 -10.56 -11.05
N LEU A 146 -18.25 -9.90 -10.47
CA LEU A 146 -18.19 -9.62 -9.04
C LEU A 146 -19.21 -8.54 -8.68
N LYS A 147 -20.16 -8.90 -7.83
CA LYS A 147 -21.08 -7.92 -7.26
C LYS A 147 -20.42 -7.31 -6.02
N PRO A 148 -20.17 -5.98 -6.02
CA PRO A 148 -19.56 -5.34 -4.89
C PRO A 148 -20.45 -5.40 -3.66
N GLY A 149 -19.83 -5.57 -2.50
CA GLY A 149 -20.48 -5.40 -1.21
C GLY A 149 -20.82 -3.92 -0.98
N LYS A 150 -21.40 -3.64 0.17
CA LYS A 150 -21.86 -2.30 0.55
C LYS A 150 -20.85 -1.67 1.51
N LEU A 151 -20.27 -0.55 1.12
CA LEU A 151 -19.42 0.28 1.96
C LEU A 151 -20.19 1.55 2.34
N GLU A 152 -20.53 1.71 3.61
CA GLU A 152 -21.35 2.82 4.09
C GLU A 152 -20.61 3.69 5.10
N ARG A 153 -20.50 4.98 4.80
CA ARG A 153 -20.04 5.96 5.78
C ARG A 153 -21.11 6.11 6.86
N GLN A 154 -20.69 6.05 8.11
CA GLN A 154 -21.54 6.23 9.26
C GLN A 154 -21.45 7.66 9.79
N PRO A 155 -22.40 8.11 10.62
CA PRO A 155 -22.27 9.39 11.32
C PRO A 155 -20.95 9.44 12.12
N PRO A 156 -20.24 10.58 12.11
CA PRO A 156 -19.00 10.72 12.89
C PRO A 156 -19.21 10.35 14.36
N LEU A 157 -18.26 9.61 14.93
CA LEU A 157 -18.29 9.21 16.34
C LEU A 157 -17.43 10.19 17.17
N GLU A 158 -18.06 10.83 18.17
CA GLU A 158 -17.34 11.64 19.14
C GLU A 158 -16.90 10.76 20.31
N SER A 159 -15.58 10.67 20.50
CA SER A 159 -14.99 9.81 21.53
C SER A 159 -14.91 10.48 22.88
N LYS A 160 -15.43 9.82 23.91
CA LYS A 160 -15.25 10.19 25.32
C LYS A 160 -13.87 9.74 25.82
N VAL A 161 -13.39 8.59 25.37
CA VAL A 161 -12.06 8.06 25.72
C VAL A 161 -10.98 9.04 25.30
N PHE A 162 -11.15 9.68 24.13
CA PHE A 162 -10.18 10.64 23.59
C PHE A 162 -10.61 12.11 23.74
N GLY A 163 -11.47 12.40 24.72
CA GLY A 163 -11.78 13.76 25.14
C GLY A 163 -12.52 14.60 24.11
N GLY A 164 -13.43 14.00 23.33
CA GLY A 164 -14.29 14.69 22.38
C GLY A 164 -13.70 14.80 20.97
N THR A 165 -12.63 14.06 20.65
CA THR A 165 -12.17 13.92 19.25
C THR A 165 -13.24 13.24 18.39
N LYS A 166 -13.30 13.60 17.11
CA LYS A 166 -14.28 13.03 16.17
C LYS A 166 -13.58 12.09 15.20
N HIS A 167 -14.18 10.92 15.01
CA HIS A 167 -13.72 9.87 14.12
C HIS A 167 -14.71 9.69 12.98
N ASP A 168 -14.25 9.75 11.73
CA ASP A 168 -15.00 9.25 10.60
C ASP A 168 -14.82 7.72 10.51
N TRP A 169 -15.86 7.02 10.10
CA TRP A 169 -15.79 5.58 9.97
C TRP A 169 -16.80 5.03 8.97
N TRP A 170 -16.49 3.87 8.42
CA TRP A 170 -17.30 3.16 7.45
C TRP A 170 -17.49 1.72 7.89
N VAL A 171 -18.62 1.15 7.45
CA VAL A 171 -18.92 -0.27 7.60
C VAL A 171 -19.04 -0.88 6.21
N TYR A 172 -18.27 -1.93 5.97
CA TYR A 172 -18.43 -2.78 4.79
C TYR A 172 -19.18 -4.06 5.19
N THR A 173 -20.13 -4.47 4.33
CA THR A 173 -20.80 -5.75 4.35
C THR A 173 -20.76 -6.41 2.98
N PRO A 174 -20.51 -7.73 2.84
CA PRO A 174 -20.43 -8.39 1.54
C PRO A 174 -21.76 -8.45 0.82
N THR A 175 -21.74 -8.67 -0.49
CA THR A 175 -22.95 -9.00 -1.25
C THR A 175 -23.59 -10.26 -0.70
N GLY A 176 -24.93 -10.22 -0.56
CA GLY A 176 -25.69 -11.34 0.02
C GLY A 176 -25.50 -11.47 1.54
N PHE A 177 -25.10 -10.40 2.22
CA PHE A 177 -24.98 -10.36 3.68
C PHE A 177 -26.25 -10.86 4.35
N ASP A 178 -26.10 -11.85 5.25
CA ASP A 178 -27.19 -12.40 6.06
C ASP A 178 -27.01 -11.95 7.52
N PRO A 179 -27.88 -11.08 8.06
CA PRO A 179 -27.76 -10.59 9.44
C PRO A 179 -27.98 -11.68 10.50
N SER A 180 -28.55 -12.82 10.14
CA SER A 180 -28.71 -13.96 11.03
C SER A 180 -27.44 -14.79 11.24
N VAL A 181 -26.52 -14.69 10.27
CA VAL A 181 -25.24 -15.42 10.29
C VAL A 181 -24.20 -14.62 11.07
N GLU A 182 -23.48 -15.32 11.95
CA GLU A 182 -22.37 -14.72 12.70
C GLU A 182 -21.19 -14.39 11.77
N SER A 183 -20.77 -13.14 11.79
CA SER A 183 -19.71 -12.60 10.92
C SER A 183 -18.37 -12.52 11.63
N ASN A 184 -17.28 -12.73 10.90
CA ASN A 184 -15.95 -12.29 11.30
C ASN A 184 -15.91 -10.76 11.39
N LEU A 185 -14.92 -10.23 12.08
CA LEU A 185 -14.66 -8.79 12.18
C LEU A 185 -13.25 -8.45 11.75
N VAL A 186 -13.12 -7.42 10.93
CA VAL A 186 -11.83 -6.74 10.67
C VAL A 186 -11.98 -5.25 10.94
N VAL A 187 -11.04 -4.66 11.68
CA VAL A 187 -11.00 -3.23 11.96
C VAL A 187 -9.71 -2.66 11.37
N PHE A 188 -9.83 -1.86 10.31
CA PHE A 188 -8.72 -1.14 9.73
C PHE A 188 -8.57 0.23 10.36
N GLN A 189 -7.36 0.51 10.82
CA GLN A 189 -6.93 1.85 11.19
C GLN A 189 -6.68 2.68 9.92
N ASP A 190 -6.72 4.01 10.05
CA ASP A 190 -6.56 4.93 8.92
C ASP A 190 -7.58 4.67 7.80
N GLY A 191 -8.85 4.56 8.18
CA GLY A 191 -9.96 4.23 7.29
C GLY A 191 -10.08 5.11 6.06
N GLN A 192 -9.63 6.39 6.15
CA GLN A 192 -9.61 7.33 5.03
C GLN A 192 -8.71 6.90 3.87
N TRP A 193 -7.73 6.02 4.12
CA TRP A 193 -6.84 5.51 3.07
C TRP A 193 -7.23 4.11 2.61
N SER A 194 -7.76 3.28 3.54
CA SER A 194 -8.09 1.89 3.22
C SER A 194 -9.46 1.72 2.53
N HIS A 195 -10.36 2.72 2.60
CA HIS A 195 -11.70 2.62 2.02
C HIS A 195 -11.68 2.49 0.47
N ASP A 196 -10.65 2.99 -0.20
CA ASP A 196 -10.56 2.96 -1.66
C ASP A 196 -10.21 1.56 -2.21
N TYR A 197 -9.63 0.69 -1.39
CA TYR A 197 -9.15 -0.61 -1.88
C TYR A 197 -9.57 -1.82 -1.05
N ALA A 198 -9.86 -1.67 0.24
CA ALA A 198 -10.06 -2.83 1.10
C ALA A 198 -11.26 -3.70 0.68
N ALA A 199 -12.37 -3.08 0.32
CA ALA A 199 -13.63 -3.77 0.03
C ALA A 199 -13.49 -4.85 -1.06
N VAL A 200 -12.78 -4.58 -2.15
CA VAL A 200 -12.65 -5.50 -3.28
C VAL A 200 -11.98 -6.82 -2.91
N TYR A 201 -11.04 -6.82 -1.96
CA TYR A 201 -10.43 -8.06 -1.47
C TYR A 201 -11.43 -8.94 -0.73
N PHE A 202 -12.25 -8.33 0.12
CA PHE A 202 -13.30 -9.07 0.83
C PHE A 202 -14.39 -9.57 -0.12
N ASP A 203 -14.77 -8.75 -1.12
CA ASP A 203 -15.73 -9.16 -2.16
C ASP A 203 -15.25 -10.43 -2.86
N ASN A 204 -14.00 -10.46 -3.34
CA ASN A 204 -13.42 -11.61 -4.03
C ASN A 204 -13.29 -12.82 -3.09
N LEU A 205 -12.66 -12.66 -1.93
CA LEU A 205 -12.37 -13.75 -1.01
C LEU A 205 -13.66 -14.41 -0.47
N ILE A 206 -14.71 -13.61 -0.23
CA ILE A 206 -16.00 -14.13 0.24
C ILE A 206 -16.79 -14.79 -0.90
N ALA A 207 -16.81 -14.17 -2.10
CA ALA A 207 -17.47 -14.75 -3.28
C ALA A 207 -16.84 -16.12 -3.65
N GLU A 208 -15.53 -16.25 -3.53
CA GLU A 208 -14.80 -17.50 -3.75
C GLU A 208 -14.87 -18.48 -2.57
N ARG A 209 -15.58 -18.14 -1.51
CA ARG A 209 -15.71 -18.93 -0.26
C ARG A 209 -14.37 -19.23 0.43
N LYS A 210 -13.35 -18.39 0.16
CA LYS A 210 -12.06 -18.45 0.84
C LYS A 210 -12.11 -17.83 2.23
N LEU A 211 -13.01 -16.84 2.44
CA LEU A 211 -13.35 -16.28 3.75
C LEU A 211 -14.83 -16.42 4.03
N PRO A 212 -15.21 -16.67 5.29
CA PRO A 212 -16.62 -16.56 5.73
C PRO A 212 -17.12 -15.12 5.62
N GLN A 213 -18.44 -14.94 5.81
CA GLN A 213 -19.03 -13.62 5.95
C GLN A 213 -18.24 -12.79 6.96
N THR A 214 -17.81 -11.60 6.54
CA THR A 214 -16.95 -10.71 7.31
C THR A 214 -17.49 -9.29 7.26
N VAL A 215 -17.64 -8.65 8.40
CA VAL A 215 -17.90 -7.21 8.53
C VAL A 215 -16.57 -6.50 8.69
N VAL A 216 -16.36 -5.44 7.93
CA VAL A 216 -15.13 -4.64 8.00
C VAL A 216 -15.45 -3.22 8.45
N LEU A 217 -14.73 -2.75 9.45
CA LEU A 217 -14.78 -1.37 9.91
C LEU A 217 -13.52 -0.65 9.41
N LEU A 218 -13.70 0.52 8.86
CA LEU A 218 -12.62 1.42 8.44
C LEU A 218 -12.73 2.67 9.31
N VAL A 219 -11.73 2.94 10.14
CA VAL A 219 -11.81 3.96 11.20
C VAL A 219 -10.68 4.96 11.04
N THR A 220 -11.00 6.27 11.00
CA THR A 220 -9.98 7.32 10.99
C THR A 220 -9.45 7.55 12.42
N PRO A 221 -8.23 8.09 12.57
CA PRO A 221 -7.85 8.66 13.85
C PRO A 221 -8.76 9.87 14.20
N GLY A 222 -8.82 10.20 15.47
CA GLY A 222 -9.59 11.33 15.97
C GLY A 222 -9.06 12.67 15.47
N THR A 223 -9.98 13.61 15.34
CA THR A 223 -9.69 15.00 15.00
C THR A 223 -10.29 15.89 16.06
N PHE A 224 -9.49 16.79 16.63
CA PHE A 224 -9.94 17.80 17.59
C PHE A 224 -10.85 18.85 16.92
N PRO A 225 -11.64 19.59 17.69
CA PRO A 225 -12.50 20.66 17.14
C PRO A 225 -11.73 21.75 16.38
N ASP A 226 -10.44 21.95 16.65
CA ASP A 226 -9.55 22.87 15.95
C ASP A 226 -8.96 22.28 14.63
N GLY A 227 -9.37 21.06 14.27
CA GLY A 227 -8.94 20.38 13.05
C GLY A 227 -7.62 19.60 13.17
N LYS A 228 -6.96 19.61 14.34
CA LYS A 228 -5.73 18.85 14.53
C LYS A 228 -6.02 17.37 14.70
N SER A 229 -5.19 16.54 14.06
CA SER A 229 -5.25 15.09 14.22
C SER A 229 -4.68 14.66 15.57
N ASP A 230 -5.33 13.68 16.18
CA ASP A 230 -4.87 13.03 17.42
C ASP A 230 -4.14 11.69 17.14
N ARG A 231 -3.82 11.42 15.87
CA ARG A 231 -3.35 10.11 15.38
C ARG A 231 -2.20 9.53 16.19
N SER A 232 -1.14 10.32 16.45
CA SER A 232 0.01 9.79 17.17
C SER A 232 -0.30 9.45 18.63
N ARG A 233 -1.11 10.26 19.33
CA ARG A 233 -1.51 9.95 20.70
C ARG A 233 -2.39 8.68 20.74
N GLU A 234 -3.32 8.55 19.81
CA GLU A 234 -4.23 7.42 19.76
C GLU A 234 -3.53 6.12 19.36
N TYR A 235 -2.63 6.19 18.37
CA TYR A 235 -2.09 5.00 17.71
C TYR A 235 -0.73 4.56 18.26
N ASP A 236 0.15 5.50 18.63
CA ASP A 236 1.52 5.17 19.02
C ASP A 236 1.68 4.95 20.53
N THR A 237 0.65 5.23 21.34
CA THR A 237 0.70 5.04 22.78
C THR A 237 0.46 3.57 23.17
N LEU A 238 1.34 3.01 24.01
CA LEU A 238 1.35 1.57 24.36
C LEU A 238 0.37 1.21 25.49
N ASN A 239 -0.76 1.87 25.57
CA ASN A 239 -1.79 1.61 26.60
C ASN A 239 -3.08 1.03 25.97
N ASP A 240 -4.11 0.85 26.80
CA ASP A 240 -5.39 0.28 26.38
C ASP A 240 -6.40 1.28 25.82
N SER A 241 -6.04 2.59 25.75
CA SER A 241 -7.02 3.64 25.40
C SER A 241 -7.67 3.38 24.03
N TYR A 242 -6.88 3.05 23.00
CA TYR A 242 -7.47 2.84 21.69
C TYR A 242 -8.38 1.60 21.63
N VAL A 243 -7.97 0.50 22.22
CA VAL A 243 -8.82 -0.69 22.25
C VAL A 243 -10.06 -0.47 23.11
N ARG A 244 -10.00 0.37 24.15
CA ARG A 244 -11.18 0.79 24.90
C ARG A 244 -12.14 1.62 24.05
N PHE A 245 -11.63 2.58 23.28
CA PHE A 245 -12.44 3.30 22.29
C PHE A 245 -13.18 2.33 21.36
N LEU A 246 -12.47 1.34 20.80
CA LEU A 246 -13.12 0.33 19.98
C LEU A 246 -14.21 -0.45 20.73
N LEU A 247 -13.92 -0.92 21.95
CA LEU A 247 -14.80 -1.82 22.70
C LEU A 247 -15.96 -1.11 23.41
N GLU A 248 -15.73 0.11 23.90
CA GLU A 248 -16.70 0.84 24.73
C GLU A 248 -17.59 1.78 23.90
N GLU A 249 -17.09 2.26 22.74
CA GLU A 249 -17.78 3.30 21.96
C GLU A 249 -18.17 2.85 20.55
N LEU A 250 -17.24 2.26 19.78
CA LEU A 250 -17.49 1.92 18.38
C LEU A 250 -18.24 0.58 18.22
N LEU A 251 -17.72 -0.49 18.82
CA LEU A 251 -18.29 -1.84 18.63
C LEU A 251 -19.72 -2.00 19.14
N PRO A 252 -20.17 -1.35 20.23
CA PRO A 252 -21.58 -1.41 20.62
C PRO A 252 -22.54 -0.90 19.54
N LEU A 253 -22.13 0.12 18.75
CA LEU A 253 -22.92 0.63 17.62
C LEU A 253 -23.00 -0.39 16.47
N VAL A 254 -21.94 -1.14 16.27
CA VAL A 254 -21.85 -2.17 15.23
C VAL A 254 -22.62 -3.43 15.65
N GLU A 255 -22.37 -3.92 16.85
CA GLU A 255 -22.98 -5.15 17.39
C GLU A 255 -24.49 -5.01 17.63
N SER A 256 -25.00 -3.78 17.73
CA SER A 256 -26.45 -3.53 17.74
C SER A 256 -27.13 -3.80 16.39
N LYS A 257 -26.37 -3.82 15.29
CA LYS A 257 -26.88 -3.99 13.92
C LYS A 257 -26.45 -5.31 13.28
N PHE A 258 -25.31 -5.85 13.69
CA PHE A 258 -24.65 -6.99 13.07
C PHE A 258 -24.30 -8.05 14.10
N LYS A 259 -24.52 -9.31 13.77
CA LYS A 259 -24.14 -10.44 14.62
C LYS A 259 -22.64 -10.70 14.46
N ILE A 260 -21.82 -10.01 15.24
CA ILE A 260 -20.36 -10.13 15.22
C ILE A 260 -19.92 -11.25 16.17
N THR A 261 -18.99 -12.08 15.70
CA THR A 261 -18.39 -13.15 16.51
C THR A 261 -17.73 -12.62 17.78
N GLN A 262 -17.78 -13.38 18.85
CA GLN A 262 -17.04 -13.10 20.10
C GLN A 262 -15.72 -13.90 20.20
N ASP A 263 -15.46 -14.79 19.22
CA ASP A 263 -14.18 -15.52 19.15
C ASP A 263 -13.06 -14.55 18.74
N PRO A 264 -12.05 -14.28 19.61
CA PRO A 264 -10.95 -13.39 19.27
C PRO A 264 -10.14 -13.86 18.06
N MET A 265 -10.09 -15.18 17.76
CA MET A 265 -9.43 -15.72 16.59
C MET A 265 -10.21 -15.54 15.27
N ARG A 266 -11.31 -14.85 15.34
CA ARG A 266 -12.12 -14.40 14.19
C ARG A 266 -12.30 -12.89 14.17
N ARG A 267 -11.52 -12.15 15.00
CA ARG A 267 -11.52 -10.69 15.09
C ARG A 267 -10.10 -10.15 14.82
N CYS A 268 -9.93 -9.44 13.72
CA CYS A 268 -8.66 -8.88 13.26
C CYS A 268 -8.62 -7.38 13.45
N VAL A 269 -7.49 -6.87 13.88
CA VAL A 269 -7.12 -5.46 13.80
C VAL A 269 -6.00 -5.28 12.81
N ALA A 270 -6.12 -4.29 11.92
CA ALA A 270 -5.27 -4.10 10.76
C ALA A 270 -4.88 -2.63 10.59
N GLY A 271 -3.67 -2.38 10.12
CA GLY A 271 -3.25 -1.01 9.82
C GLY A 271 -1.82 -0.93 9.31
N LEU A 272 -1.46 0.28 8.90
CA LEU A 272 -0.12 0.61 8.40
C LEU A 272 0.54 1.71 9.25
N SER A 273 1.86 1.68 9.37
CA SER A 273 2.63 2.69 10.10
C SER A 273 2.19 2.77 11.57
N SER A 274 1.80 3.95 12.06
CA SER A 274 1.17 4.09 13.39
C SER A 274 -0.09 3.24 13.52
N GLY A 275 -0.88 3.04 12.46
CA GLY A 275 -2.01 2.10 12.46
C GLY A 275 -1.59 0.65 12.65
N GLY A 276 -0.39 0.28 12.19
CA GLY A 276 0.18 -1.06 12.37
C GLY A 276 0.54 -1.34 13.83
N ILE A 277 1.22 -0.42 14.50
CA ILE A 277 1.50 -0.56 15.95
C ILE A 277 0.22 -0.46 16.77
N CYS A 278 -0.71 0.41 16.42
CA CYS A 278 -2.03 0.53 17.07
C CYS A 278 -2.77 -0.81 17.04
N SER A 279 -2.76 -1.48 15.88
CA SER A 279 -3.36 -2.81 15.73
C SER A 279 -2.70 -3.85 16.63
N PHE A 280 -1.37 -3.88 16.66
CA PHE A 280 -0.65 -4.76 17.57
C PHE A 280 -0.96 -4.44 19.03
N THR A 281 -0.93 -3.16 19.42
CA THR A 281 -1.23 -2.71 20.79
C THR A 281 -2.64 -3.12 21.21
N SER A 282 -3.63 -2.98 20.34
CA SER A 282 -5.02 -3.35 20.62
C SER A 282 -5.15 -4.85 20.97
N ALA A 283 -4.56 -5.72 20.16
CA ALA A 283 -4.55 -7.16 20.43
C ALA A 283 -3.67 -7.52 21.65
N TRP A 284 -2.56 -6.83 21.83
CA TRP A 284 -1.66 -7.03 22.97
C TRP A 284 -2.34 -6.71 24.30
N GLN A 285 -3.11 -5.62 24.36
CA GLN A 285 -3.85 -5.19 25.56
C GLN A 285 -5.09 -6.02 25.79
N ARG A 286 -5.82 -6.42 24.72
CA ARG A 286 -7.07 -7.19 24.82
C ARG A 286 -7.06 -8.41 23.89
N PRO A 287 -6.19 -9.40 24.19
CA PRO A 287 -6.11 -10.64 23.40
C PRO A 287 -7.37 -11.51 23.53
N ASP A 288 -8.19 -11.25 24.54
CA ASP A 288 -9.53 -11.84 24.73
C ASP A 288 -10.57 -11.28 23.76
N LYS A 289 -10.28 -10.18 23.06
CA LYS A 289 -11.18 -9.49 22.13
C LYS A 289 -10.69 -9.47 20.68
N PHE A 290 -9.37 -9.40 20.48
CA PHE A 290 -8.73 -9.40 19.18
C PHE A 290 -7.54 -10.39 19.20
N GLY A 291 -7.66 -11.47 18.45
CA GLY A 291 -6.63 -12.51 18.36
C GLY A 291 -5.78 -12.42 17.10
N LEU A 292 -6.21 -11.62 16.09
CA LEU A 292 -5.54 -11.51 14.81
C LEU A 292 -5.03 -10.09 14.56
N VAL A 293 -3.77 -9.98 14.12
CA VAL A 293 -3.11 -8.70 13.85
C VAL A 293 -2.53 -8.70 12.45
N MET A 294 -2.84 -7.67 11.64
CA MET A 294 -2.20 -7.38 10.37
C MET A 294 -1.53 -6.00 10.46
N SER A 295 -0.19 -6.00 10.47
CA SER A 295 0.61 -4.78 10.60
C SER A 295 1.53 -4.63 9.39
N TRP A 296 1.34 -3.56 8.63
CA TRP A 296 2.20 -3.18 7.51
C TRP A 296 3.06 -1.99 7.91
N ILE A 297 4.35 -2.03 7.58
CA ILE A 297 5.29 -0.94 7.88
C ILE A 297 5.09 -0.37 9.29
N GLY A 298 4.88 -1.25 10.28
CA GLY A 298 4.46 -0.87 11.63
C GLY A 298 5.47 0.03 12.34
N SER A 299 4.99 1.11 12.95
CA SER A 299 5.84 2.08 13.68
C SER A 299 6.32 1.57 15.03
N PHE A 300 6.99 0.40 15.05
CA PHE A 300 7.61 -0.12 16.28
C PHE A 300 8.86 0.65 16.69
N THR A 301 8.82 1.95 16.51
CA THR A 301 9.85 2.95 16.74
C THR A 301 9.47 3.86 17.92
N ASN A 302 10.16 4.97 18.11
CA ASN A 302 10.00 5.84 19.28
C ASN A 302 9.15 7.10 18.99
N ILE A 303 8.04 6.99 18.25
CA ILE A 303 7.17 8.13 17.94
C ILE A 303 6.49 8.65 19.21
N ALA A 304 5.92 7.75 20.02
CA ALA A 304 5.14 8.09 21.21
C ALA A 304 5.99 8.33 22.47
N SER A 305 7.28 8.61 22.32
CA SER A 305 8.15 8.79 23.50
C SER A 305 7.71 9.95 24.40
N GLY A 306 6.93 10.89 23.88
CA GLY A 306 6.44 12.02 24.65
C GLY A 306 7.55 12.69 25.43
N GLU A 307 7.34 12.88 26.77
CA GLU A 307 8.34 13.38 27.68
C GLU A 307 9.38 12.33 28.11
N SER A 308 9.11 11.03 27.87
CA SER A 308 9.97 9.93 28.26
C SER A 308 10.46 9.14 27.04
N LEU A 309 11.76 9.18 26.75
CA LEU A 309 12.41 8.33 25.75
C LEU A 309 12.32 6.83 26.05
N ARG A 310 11.74 6.44 27.18
CA ARG A 310 11.56 5.04 27.59
C ARG A 310 10.25 4.44 27.15
N GLU A 311 9.32 5.26 26.66
CA GLU A 311 8.00 4.83 26.22
C GLU A 311 7.90 4.94 24.70
N GLY A 312 7.43 3.93 24.04
CA GLY A 312 7.29 3.88 22.59
C GLY A 312 7.38 2.47 22.04
N GLY A 313 7.07 2.32 20.76
CA GLY A 313 6.97 1.03 20.08
C GLY A 313 8.25 0.18 20.12
N HIS A 314 9.41 0.82 20.21
CA HIS A 314 10.72 0.18 20.34
C HIS A 314 10.86 -0.70 21.61
N ASN A 315 9.95 -0.58 22.58
CA ASN A 315 9.93 -1.43 23.77
C ASN A 315 9.28 -2.80 23.53
N TYR A 316 8.46 -2.96 22.51
CA TYR A 316 7.73 -4.21 22.27
C TYR A 316 8.62 -5.45 22.15
N PRO A 317 9.76 -5.45 21.44
CA PRO A 317 10.62 -6.62 21.39
C PRO A 317 11.06 -7.13 22.78
N ALA A 318 11.34 -6.22 23.72
CA ALA A 318 11.69 -6.59 25.09
C ALA A 318 10.46 -7.04 25.90
N LEU A 319 9.33 -6.38 25.77
CA LEU A 319 8.07 -6.74 26.42
C LEU A 319 7.63 -8.14 26.01
N ILE A 320 7.63 -8.45 24.70
CA ILE A 320 7.26 -9.77 24.15
C ILE A 320 8.13 -10.87 24.76
N ARG A 321 9.45 -10.66 24.85
CA ARG A 321 10.40 -11.65 25.37
C ARG A 321 10.24 -11.89 26.87
N LYS A 322 9.75 -10.92 27.64
CA LYS A 322 9.65 -10.94 29.10
C LYS A 322 8.23 -11.18 29.62
N THR A 323 7.23 -11.22 28.74
CA THR A 323 5.83 -11.42 29.11
C THR A 323 5.37 -12.83 28.69
N PRO A 324 4.55 -13.53 29.46
CA PRO A 324 3.93 -14.77 29.03
C PRO A 324 3.22 -14.61 27.68
N LYS A 325 3.33 -15.63 26.80
CA LYS A 325 2.71 -15.65 25.50
C LYS A 325 1.22 -15.37 25.57
N LYS A 326 0.75 -14.40 24.80
CA LYS A 326 -0.67 -14.07 24.63
C LYS A 326 -1.25 -14.83 23.42
N PRO A 327 -2.54 -15.18 23.39
CA PRO A 327 -3.15 -15.94 22.30
C PRO A 327 -3.46 -15.02 21.10
N ILE A 328 -2.43 -14.47 20.49
CA ILE A 328 -2.53 -13.65 19.29
C ILE A 328 -1.68 -14.23 18.16
N ARG A 329 -2.14 -14.02 16.92
CA ARG A 329 -1.45 -14.32 15.67
C ARG A 329 -1.12 -13.03 14.95
N VAL A 330 0.09 -12.90 14.42
CA VAL A 330 0.60 -11.62 13.90
C VAL A 330 1.16 -11.78 12.50
N PHE A 331 0.62 -11.02 11.56
CA PHE A 331 1.21 -10.82 10.24
C PHE A 331 1.96 -9.48 10.22
N LEU A 332 3.23 -9.51 9.80
CA LEU A 332 4.08 -8.33 9.65
C LEU A 332 4.52 -8.19 8.19
N GLN A 333 4.54 -6.96 7.69
CA GLN A 333 5.14 -6.63 6.39
C GLN A 333 5.93 -5.34 6.52
N ASP A 334 7.12 -5.30 5.89
CA ASP A 334 7.94 -4.10 5.80
C ASP A 334 8.94 -4.19 4.64
N GLY A 335 9.56 -3.06 4.27
CA GLY A 335 10.55 -2.94 3.20
C GLY A 335 11.88 -2.36 3.69
N GLU A 336 12.99 -2.82 3.07
CA GLU A 336 14.37 -2.44 3.44
C GLU A 336 14.64 -0.92 3.30
N ASN A 337 13.91 -0.24 2.40
CA ASN A 337 14.05 1.19 2.16
C ASN A 337 12.99 2.03 2.91
N ASP A 338 12.38 1.47 3.95
CA ASP A 338 11.45 2.21 4.80
C ASP A 338 12.17 3.33 5.58
N LEU A 339 11.43 4.14 6.30
CA LEU A 339 11.93 5.31 7.02
C LEU A 339 13.11 4.98 7.95
N ASP A 340 14.11 5.86 7.89
CA ASP A 340 15.20 5.95 8.86
C ASP A 340 15.34 7.42 9.29
N ASN A 341 14.92 7.74 10.52
CA ASN A 341 14.84 9.11 11.00
C ASN A 341 15.04 9.20 12.53
N VAL A 342 14.76 10.37 13.11
CA VAL A 342 14.94 10.62 14.56
C VAL A 342 14.15 9.69 15.47
N HIS A 343 13.10 9.03 14.96
CA HIS A 343 12.30 8.08 15.72
C HIS A 343 12.84 6.64 15.66
N GLY A 344 13.73 6.36 14.72
CA GLY A 344 14.35 5.07 14.52
C GLY A 344 14.30 4.62 13.06
N ASN A 345 14.76 3.38 12.82
CA ASN A 345 14.69 2.70 11.54
C ASN A 345 13.51 1.71 11.56
N TRP A 346 12.54 1.89 10.66
CA TRP A 346 11.30 1.09 10.62
C TRP A 346 11.59 -0.38 10.30
N PHE A 347 12.37 -0.64 9.27
CA PHE A 347 12.68 -2.01 8.85
C PHE A 347 13.39 -2.81 9.95
N LEU A 348 14.42 -2.23 10.59
CA LEU A 348 15.11 -2.88 11.70
C LEU A 348 14.17 -3.10 12.89
N SER A 349 13.27 -2.17 13.16
CA SER A 349 12.29 -2.29 14.24
C SER A 349 11.30 -3.43 13.97
N ASN A 350 10.81 -3.58 12.75
CA ASN A 350 9.93 -4.69 12.34
C ASN A 350 10.67 -6.03 12.36
N LEU A 351 11.95 -6.08 11.96
CA LEU A 351 12.78 -7.28 12.12
C LEU A 351 12.93 -7.68 13.59
N GLN A 352 13.18 -6.72 14.49
CA GLN A 352 13.25 -6.97 15.93
C GLN A 352 11.91 -7.49 16.49
N MET A 353 10.79 -6.96 16.03
CA MET A 353 9.44 -7.45 16.36
C MET A 353 9.27 -8.90 15.95
N ALA A 354 9.56 -9.24 14.70
CA ALA A 354 9.46 -10.61 14.19
C ALA A 354 10.31 -11.57 15.02
N LYS A 355 11.58 -11.20 15.28
CA LYS A 355 12.49 -12.04 16.10
C LYS A 355 12.05 -12.18 17.56
N ALA A 356 11.40 -11.18 18.13
CA ALA A 356 10.85 -11.28 19.48
C ALA A 356 9.64 -12.23 19.53
N LEU A 357 8.74 -12.11 18.54
CA LEU A 357 7.57 -12.99 18.41
C LEU A 357 7.98 -14.45 18.16
N GLU A 358 8.93 -14.70 17.26
CA GLU A 358 9.50 -16.04 17.01
C GLU A 358 10.12 -16.64 18.30
N PHE A 359 10.92 -15.85 19.02
CA PHE A 359 11.53 -16.27 20.28
C PHE A 359 10.48 -16.71 21.30
N ALA A 360 9.41 -15.91 21.45
CA ALA A 360 8.32 -16.19 22.37
C ALA A 360 7.29 -17.21 21.83
N LYS A 361 7.59 -17.84 20.67
CA LYS A 361 6.77 -18.90 20.05
C LYS A 361 5.36 -18.44 19.66
N TYR A 362 5.22 -17.17 19.28
CA TYR A 362 3.98 -16.71 18.67
C TYR A 362 3.81 -17.32 17.28
N ASP A 363 2.55 -17.38 16.83
CA ASP A 363 2.22 -17.67 15.45
C ASP A 363 2.41 -16.36 14.66
N VAL A 364 3.53 -16.25 13.95
CA VAL A 364 3.94 -15.05 13.21
C VAL A 364 4.32 -15.39 11.78
N LYS A 365 3.81 -14.60 10.83
CA LYS A 365 4.25 -14.59 9.43
C LYS A 365 4.76 -13.21 9.11
N ALA A 366 5.98 -13.12 8.57
CA ALA A 366 6.59 -11.88 8.17
C ALA A 366 6.93 -11.90 6.68
N VAL A 367 6.66 -10.80 5.98
CA VAL A 367 6.96 -10.61 4.56
C VAL A 367 7.81 -9.36 4.42
N TRP A 368 8.99 -9.53 3.83
CA TRP A 368 9.95 -8.47 3.63
C TRP A 368 10.14 -8.20 2.13
N GLY A 369 10.44 -6.96 1.78
CA GLY A 369 10.76 -6.52 0.43
C GLY A 369 11.76 -5.38 0.44
N LYS A 370 11.96 -4.72 -0.68
CA LYS A 370 12.80 -3.52 -0.80
C LYS A 370 11.97 -2.23 -0.92
N GLY A 371 10.71 -2.28 -0.48
CA GLY A 371 9.79 -1.13 -0.56
C GLY A 371 10.14 0.00 0.40
N PHE A 372 9.44 1.09 0.21
CA PHE A 372 9.48 2.31 1.01
C PHE A 372 8.31 2.37 1.98
N HIS A 373 8.15 3.51 2.68
CA HIS A 373 7.03 3.73 3.60
C HIS A 373 5.71 3.96 2.84
N SER A 374 5.17 2.87 2.28
CA SER A 374 3.96 2.89 1.44
C SER A 374 3.05 1.69 1.71
N ASP A 375 1.81 1.77 1.25
CA ASP A 375 0.84 0.67 1.34
C ASP A 375 0.95 -0.38 0.21
N LYS A 376 1.84 -0.17 -0.76
CA LYS A 376 1.85 -0.96 -2.01
C LYS A 376 2.15 -2.44 -1.76
N GLN A 377 3.19 -2.76 -0.99
CA GLN A 377 3.51 -4.15 -0.66
C GLN A 377 2.45 -4.77 0.25
N GLY A 378 1.94 -4.00 1.21
CA GLY A 378 0.82 -4.42 2.06
C GLY A 378 -0.39 -4.84 1.22
N ARG A 379 -0.79 -4.02 0.25
CA ARG A 379 -1.87 -4.34 -0.70
C ARG A 379 -1.55 -5.55 -1.56
N ALA A 380 -0.32 -5.68 -2.07
CA ALA A 380 0.08 -6.85 -2.85
C ALA A 380 -0.02 -8.17 -2.06
N THR A 381 0.15 -8.12 -0.74
CA THR A 381 0.12 -9.30 0.14
C THR A 381 -1.18 -9.44 0.96
N MET A 382 -2.16 -8.55 0.79
CA MET A 382 -3.35 -8.48 1.65
C MET A 382 -4.21 -9.75 1.60
N ALA A 383 -4.45 -10.31 0.42
CA ALA A 383 -5.21 -11.55 0.27
C ALA A 383 -4.55 -12.70 1.03
N ASP A 384 -3.25 -12.90 0.83
CA ASP A 384 -2.47 -13.91 1.53
C ASP A 384 -2.42 -13.70 3.05
N ALA A 385 -2.34 -12.45 3.49
CA ALA A 385 -2.36 -12.09 4.90
C ALA A 385 -3.71 -12.45 5.54
N LEU A 386 -4.83 -12.08 4.91
CA LEU A 386 -6.18 -12.40 5.38
C LEU A 386 -6.40 -13.91 5.44
N LEU A 387 -6.04 -14.65 4.38
CA LEU A 387 -6.18 -16.09 4.34
C LEU A 387 -5.32 -16.77 5.41
N TRP A 388 -4.08 -16.34 5.60
CA TRP A 388 -3.23 -16.89 6.63
C TRP A 388 -3.75 -16.60 8.04
N LEU A 389 -4.25 -15.38 8.30
CA LEU A 389 -4.78 -14.98 9.60
C LEU A 389 -6.03 -15.79 9.97
N PHE A 390 -6.99 -15.95 9.04
CA PHE A 390 -8.28 -16.56 9.35
C PHE A 390 -8.33 -18.07 9.16
N ASN A 391 -7.52 -18.68 8.27
CA ASN A 391 -7.62 -20.09 7.89
C ASN A 391 -6.57 -21.00 8.52
N SER A 392 -5.51 -20.47 9.15
CA SER A 392 -4.49 -21.32 9.79
C SER A 392 -5.03 -21.89 11.11
N ARG A 393 -5.43 -23.14 11.11
CA ARG A 393 -5.70 -23.97 12.29
C ARG A 393 -4.78 -25.17 12.30
#